data_feb2934e8a6656317255e3f4d57afcbd
#
_entry.id   feb2934e8a6656317255e3f4d57afcbd
#
_cell.length_a   1.000
_cell.length_b   1.000
_cell.length_c   1.000
_cell.angle_alpha   90.00
_cell.angle_beta   90.00
_cell.angle_gamma   90.00
#
_symmetry.space_group_name_H-M   'P 1'
#
loop_
_entity.id
_entity.type
_entity.pdbx_description
1 polymer ?
#
loop_
_entity_poly.entity_id
_entity_poly.type
_entity_poly.pdbx_seq_one_letter_code
_entity_poly.pdbx_strand_id
1 'polypeptide(L)'
;MTLQATHTHLAAQVDAAFEERSTLTPASAPPDIVDAVCQALDLLDSGKARVAEKIDGRWQVNEWLKKAVLLSFRLFDNVPIDAGYTRFYDKVPLKYSQHDAERFRAEGVRVVPPAVVRRGAHISRNVVLMPSYVNIGAHVGEGTMVDTWATVGSCAQIGRNVHLSGGVGIGGVLEPLQASPTIIEDNCFIGARSEVVEGVVVEEGAVLSMGVYVGQSTRIYDRERDEVSYGRIPAGAVVVPGTLPAANGKYGLACAVIVKRVDAQTRAKVGINELLRSTD
;
A
#
# COMPACT_ATOMS: atom_id res chain seq x y z
N MET A 1 -12.08 -20.21 -0.68
CA MET A 1 -13.27 -19.34 -0.54
C MET A 1 -12.78 -17.91 -0.65
N THR A 2 -13.37 -17.09 -1.52
CA THR A 2 -13.02 -15.67 -1.61
C THR A 2 -13.56 -14.93 -0.40
N LEU A 3 -12.93 -13.82 -0.01
CA LEU A 3 -13.37 -12.94 1.09
C LEU A 3 -14.83 -12.49 0.90
N GLN A 4 -15.22 -12.26 -0.37
CA GLN A 4 -16.58 -11.91 -0.73
C GLN A 4 -17.58 -13.02 -0.38
N ALA A 5 -17.21 -14.31 -0.52
CA ALA A 5 -18.06 -15.42 -0.13
C ALA A 5 -18.27 -15.51 1.40
N THR A 6 -17.29 -15.10 2.19
CA THR A 6 -17.35 -15.12 3.66
C THR A 6 -18.18 -13.94 4.21
N HIS A 7 -18.19 -12.79 3.50
CA HIS A 7 -18.86 -11.55 3.93
C HIS A 7 -19.95 -11.09 2.98
N THR A 8 -20.62 -12.03 2.28
CA THR A 8 -21.59 -11.75 1.19
C THR A 8 -22.69 -10.76 1.61
N HIS A 9 -23.24 -10.92 2.82
CA HIS A 9 -24.33 -10.04 3.29
C HIS A 9 -23.81 -8.61 3.51
N LEU A 10 -22.69 -8.45 4.20
CA LEU A 10 -22.08 -7.14 4.47
C LEU A 10 -21.65 -6.45 3.18
N ALA A 11 -21.06 -7.20 2.25
CA ALA A 11 -20.68 -6.67 0.94
C ALA A 11 -21.90 -6.15 0.15
N ALA A 12 -23.00 -6.92 0.16
CA ALA A 12 -24.23 -6.50 -0.51
C ALA A 12 -24.86 -5.23 0.11
N GLN A 13 -24.80 -5.09 1.44
CA GLN A 13 -25.27 -3.87 2.11
C GLN A 13 -24.40 -2.66 1.72
N VAL A 14 -23.07 -2.80 1.72
CA VAL A 14 -22.15 -1.72 1.32
C VAL A 14 -22.34 -1.37 -0.15
N ASP A 15 -22.50 -2.37 -1.04
CA ASP A 15 -22.73 -2.15 -2.46
C ASP A 15 -24.03 -1.38 -2.71
N ALA A 16 -25.14 -1.78 -2.06
CA ALA A 16 -26.41 -1.06 -2.15
C ALA A 16 -26.32 0.39 -1.65
N ALA A 17 -25.69 0.60 -0.48
CA ALA A 17 -25.48 1.94 0.07
C ALA A 17 -24.62 2.81 -0.85
N PHE A 18 -23.64 2.23 -1.53
CA PHE A 18 -22.78 2.96 -2.45
C PHE A 18 -23.53 3.47 -3.69
N GLU A 19 -24.50 2.73 -4.20
CA GLU A 19 -25.35 3.19 -5.31
C GLU A 19 -26.17 4.44 -4.93
N GLU A 20 -26.61 4.52 -3.67
CA GLU A 20 -27.38 5.64 -3.12
C GLU A 20 -26.52 6.73 -2.47
N ARG A 21 -25.19 6.65 -2.59
CA ARG A 21 -24.24 7.52 -1.88
C ARG A 21 -24.44 9.02 -2.04
N SER A 22 -25.08 9.46 -3.13
CA SER A 22 -25.34 10.89 -3.36
C SER A 22 -26.32 11.49 -2.35
N THR A 23 -27.20 10.67 -1.76
CA THR A 23 -28.24 11.08 -0.78
C THR A 23 -27.77 10.92 0.66
N LEU A 24 -26.65 10.20 0.88
CA LEU A 24 -26.13 9.91 2.21
C LEU A 24 -25.28 11.08 2.74
N THR A 25 -25.59 11.49 3.96
CA THR A 25 -24.83 12.49 4.73
C THR A 25 -24.74 12.03 6.19
N PRO A 26 -23.88 12.64 7.03
CA PRO A 26 -23.83 12.30 8.45
C PRO A 26 -25.17 12.43 9.17
N ALA A 27 -26.02 13.36 8.72
CA ALA A 27 -27.34 13.61 9.33
C ALA A 27 -28.46 12.72 8.79
N SER A 28 -28.33 12.17 7.56
CA SER A 28 -29.40 11.43 6.88
C SER A 28 -29.13 9.93 6.74
N ALA A 29 -27.93 9.47 7.03
CA ALA A 29 -27.56 8.08 6.85
C ALA A 29 -28.31 7.16 7.83
N PRO A 30 -28.97 6.08 7.34
CA PRO A 30 -29.56 5.07 8.20
C PRO A 30 -28.50 4.41 9.10
N PRO A 31 -28.85 4.13 10.39
CA PRO A 31 -27.90 3.52 11.34
C PRO A 31 -27.30 2.19 10.86
N ASP A 32 -28.08 1.36 10.22
CA ASP A 32 -27.63 0.06 9.68
C ASP A 32 -26.58 0.21 8.56
N ILE A 33 -26.66 1.25 7.75
CA ILE A 33 -25.63 1.59 6.75
C ILE A 33 -24.34 2.07 7.45
N VAL A 34 -24.45 2.91 8.46
CA VAL A 34 -23.30 3.37 9.25
C VAL A 34 -22.62 2.17 9.90
N ASP A 35 -23.40 1.27 10.51
CA ASP A 35 -22.88 0.05 11.14
C ASP A 35 -22.20 -0.88 10.12
N ALA A 36 -22.77 -1.08 8.94
CA ALA A 36 -22.18 -1.89 7.89
C ALA A 36 -20.81 -1.31 7.42
N VAL A 37 -20.73 -0.01 7.24
CA VAL A 37 -19.47 0.66 6.88
C VAL A 37 -18.44 0.54 8.01
N CYS A 38 -18.85 0.74 9.26
CA CYS A 38 -17.96 0.55 10.41
C CYS A 38 -17.43 -0.89 10.50
N GLN A 39 -18.28 -1.90 10.31
CA GLN A 39 -17.87 -3.30 10.30
C GLN A 39 -16.85 -3.59 9.18
N ALA A 40 -17.06 -3.05 7.98
CA ALA A 40 -16.11 -3.20 6.88
C ALA A 40 -14.75 -2.55 7.20
N LEU A 41 -14.76 -1.37 7.81
CA LEU A 41 -13.52 -0.72 8.26
C LEU A 41 -12.82 -1.50 9.38
N ASP A 42 -13.54 -2.12 10.30
CA ASP A 42 -12.97 -2.96 11.35
C ASP A 42 -12.36 -4.26 10.81
N LEU A 43 -12.95 -4.83 9.76
CA LEU A 43 -12.35 -5.95 9.03
C LEU A 43 -11.02 -5.55 8.38
N LEU A 44 -10.96 -4.38 7.75
CA LEU A 44 -9.72 -3.82 7.18
C LEU A 44 -8.69 -3.54 8.27
N ASP A 45 -9.09 -2.85 9.33
CA ASP A 45 -8.22 -2.45 10.45
C ASP A 45 -7.58 -3.64 11.16
N SER A 46 -8.36 -4.71 11.36
CA SER A 46 -7.90 -5.95 11.97
C SER A 46 -7.14 -6.89 11.03
N GLY A 47 -7.12 -6.61 9.72
CA GLY A 47 -6.52 -7.46 8.71
C GLY A 47 -7.30 -8.72 8.38
N LYS A 48 -8.54 -8.86 8.88
CA LYS A 48 -9.45 -9.97 8.56
C LYS A 48 -9.99 -9.88 7.14
N ALA A 49 -9.93 -8.69 6.54
CA ALA A 49 -10.23 -8.45 5.14
C ALA A 49 -9.15 -7.56 4.52
N ARG A 50 -8.91 -7.71 3.22
CA ARG A 50 -7.96 -6.91 2.45
C ARG A 50 -8.61 -6.35 1.19
N VAL A 51 -8.19 -5.13 0.81
CA VAL A 51 -8.66 -4.51 -0.45
C VAL A 51 -8.26 -5.32 -1.68
N ALA A 52 -7.12 -6.01 -1.64
CA ALA A 52 -6.76 -6.99 -2.66
C ALA A 52 -6.10 -8.21 -2.03
N GLU A 53 -6.39 -9.38 -2.61
CA GLU A 53 -5.87 -10.68 -2.18
C GLU A 53 -5.29 -11.44 -3.36
N LYS A 54 -4.24 -12.24 -3.13
CA LYS A 54 -3.66 -13.10 -4.15
C LYS A 54 -4.34 -14.47 -4.13
N ILE A 55 -5.18 -14.75 -5.11
CA ILE A 55 -5.93 -15.99 -5.26
C ILE A 55 -5.44 -16.67 -6.53
N ASP A 56 -5.02 -17.93 -6.43
CA ASP A 56 -4.48 -18.72 -7.56
C ASP A 56 -3.38 -17.96 -8.33
N GLY A 57 -2.51 -17.28 -7.60
CA GLY A 57 -1.38 -16.53 -8.16
C GLY A 57 -1.75 -15.17 -8.78
N ARG A 58 -3.02 -14.77 -8.76
CA ARG A 58 -3.50 -13.49 -9.32
C ARG A 58 -4.05 -12.59 -8.23
N TRP A 59 -3.76 -11.30 -8.32
CA TRP A 59 -4.35 -10.31 -7.43
C TRP A 59 -5.79 -10.02 -7.84
N GLN A 60 -6.72 -10.14 -6.88
CA GLN A 60 -8.14 -9.85 -7.03
C GLN A 60 -8.52 -8.71 -6.09
N VAL A 61 -9.25 -7.73 -6.60
CA VAL A 61 -9.69 -6.55 -5.84
C VAL A 61 -11.05 -6.81 -5.21
N ASN A 62 -11.17 -6.52 -3.92
CA ASN A 62 -12.42 -6.53 -3.17
C ASN A 62 -13.05 -5.12 -3.22
N GLU A 63 -13.71 -4.79 -4.33
CA GLU A 63 -14.24 -3.45 -4.61
C GLU A 63 -15.18 -2.93 -3.52
N TRP A 64 -15.99 -3.81 -2.91
CA TRP A 64 -16.89 -3.44 -1.83
C TRP A 64 -16.19 -2.82 -0.62
N LEU A 65 -14.93 -3.20 -0.34
CA LEU A 65 -14.13 -2.59 0.72
C LEU A 65 -13.66 -1.18 0.35
N LYS A 66 -13.34 -0.93 -0.92
CA LYS A 66 -13.07 0.44 -1.40
C LYS A 66 -14.33 1.32 -1.31
N LYS A 67 -15.50 0.75 -1.67
CA LYS A 67 -16.79 1.43 -1.51
C LYS A 67 -17.06 1.79 -0.05
N ALA A 68 -16.77 0.88 0.88
CA ALA A 68 -16.91 1.17 2.33
C ALA A 68 -16.00 2.32 2.77
N VAL A 69 -14.74 2.36 2.30
CA VAL A 69 -13.83 3.49 2.58
C VAL A 69 -14.38 4.79 2.02
N LEU A 70 -14.87 4.82 0.80
CA LEU A 70 -15.45 6.02 0.18
C LEU A 70 -16.72 6.47 0.91
N LEU A 71 -17.60 5.52 1.29
CA LEU A 71 -18.78 5.82 2.08
C LEU A 71 -18.41 6.45 3.41
N SER A 72 -17.39 5.98 4.09
CA SER A 72 -16.98 6.52 5.39
C SER A 72 -16.66 8.01 5.32
N PHE A 73 -16.08 8.50 4.22
CA PHE A 73 -15.82 9.93 4.04
C PHE A 73 -17.08 10.78 3.88
N ARG A 74 -18.20 10.16 3.52
CA ARG A 74 -19.51 10.83 3.42
C ARG A 74 -20.32 10.75 4.71
N LEU A 75 -20.17 9.65 5.46
CA LEU A 75 -20.97 9.34 6.64
C LEU A 75 -20.47 10.00 7.93
N PHE A 76 -19.22 10.45 7.94
CA PHE A 76 -18.63 11.07 9.14
C PHE A 76 -18.24 12.52 8.88
N ASP A 77 -18.46 13.36 9.90
CA ASP A 77 -17.99 14.74 9.91
C ASP A 77 -16.55 14.85 10.37
N ASN A 78 -15.88 15.95 9.98
CA ASN A 78 -14.61 16.29 10.56
C ASN A 78 -14.77 16.68 12.03
N VAL A 79 -13.90 16.14 12.87
CA VAL A 79 -13.84 16.44 14.30
C VAL A 79 -12.42 16.82 14.70
N PRO A 80 -12.23 17.64 15.76
CA PRO A 80 -10.91 17.87 16.31
C PRO A 80 -10.32 16.57 16.88
N ILE A 81 -9.10 16.25 16.49
CA ILE A 81 -8.34 15.09 16.99
C ILE A 81 -7.15 15.64 17.77
N ASP A 82 -7.07 15.33 19.05
CA ASP A 82 -5.93 15.70 19.90
C ASP A 82 -4.80 14.67 19.70
N ALA A 83 -3.61 15.15 19.36
CA ALA A 83 -2.40 14.34 19.19
C ALA A 83 -1.30 14.72 20.19
N GLY A 84 -1.64 15.38 21.28
CA GLY A 84 -0.72 15.79 22.35
C GLY A 84 0.07 17.07 22.02
N TYR A 85 0.94 17.03 21.01
CA TYR A 85 1.75 18.19 20.59
C TYR A 85 1.09 19.06 19.51
N THR A 86 0.01 18.57 18.88
CA THR A 86 -0.76 19.29 17.86
C THR A 86 -2.22 18.79 17.86
N ARG A 87 -3.05 19.46 17.11
CA ARG A 87 -4.42 19.03 16.84
C ARG A 87 -4.63 18.89 15.34
N PHE A 88 -5.40 17.86 14.97
CA PHE A 88 -5.88 17.67 13.61
C PHE A 88 -7.38 17.95 13.53
N TYR A 89 -7.90 18.09 12.31
CA TYR A 89 -9.32 18.23 12.04
C TYR A 89 -9.69 17.35 10.86
N ASP A 90 -10.15 16.13 11.15
CA ASP A 90 -10.39 15.10 10.15
C ASP A 90 -11.55 14.19 10.61
N LYS A 91 -12.08 13.44 9.66
CA LYS A 91 -13.16 12.47 9.88
C LYS A 91 -12.66 11.04 10.12
N VAL A 92 -11.39 10.74 9.82
CA VAL A 92 -10.80 9.42 10.03
C VAL A 92 -9.95 9.42 11.29
N PRO A 93 -10.36 8.66 12.34
CA PRO A 93 -9.56 8.55 13.56
C PRO A 93 -8.16 7.99 13.31
N LEU A 94 -7.23 8.31 14.19
CA LEU A 94 -5.90 7.69 14.20
C LEU A 94 -5.98 6.31 14.86
N LYS A 95 -5.39 5.29 14.24
CA LYS A 95 -5.41 3.89 14.70
C LYS A 95 -4.94 3.75 16.15
N TYR A 96 -3.89 4.44 16.52
CA TYR A 96 -3.23 4.26 17.82
C TYR A 96 -3.65 5.26 18.90
N SER A 97 -4.63 6.12 18.62
CA SER A 97 -5.05 7.19 19.57
C SER A 97 -5.53 6.68 20.94
N GLN A 98 -6.00 5.44 21.01
CA GLN A 98 -6.53 4.82 22.24
C GLN A 98 -5.70 3.60 22.71
N HIS A 99 -4.48 3.41 22.16
CA HIS A 99 -3.64 2.29 22.54
C HIS A 99 -2.86 2.58 23.81
N ASP A 100 -2.96 1.69 24.77
CA ASP A 100 -2.07 1.62 25.93
C ASP A 100 -0.86 0.70 25.66
N ALA A 101 0.02 0.58 26.65
CA ALA A 101 1.21 -0.24 26.54
C ALA A 101 0.92 -1.74 26.39
N GLU A 102 -0.19 -2.22 26.95
CA GLU A 102 -0.58 -3.64 26.86
C GLU A 102 -1.02 -3.97 25.44
N ARG A 103 -1.84 -3.10 24.84
CA ARG A 103 -2.32 -3.27 23.47
C ARG A 103 -1.18 -3.19 22.45
N PHE A 104 -0.23 -2.26 22.60
CA PHE A 104 0.97 -2.22 21.75
C PHE A 104 1.80 -3.49 21.83
N ARG A 105 1.98 -4.06 23.05
CA ARG A 105 2.70 -5.33 23.21
C ARG A 105 1.94 -6.50 22.58
N ALA A 106 0.63 -6.54 22.73
CA ALA A 106 -0.22 -7.57 22.14
C ALA A 106 -0.19 -7.54 20.61
N GLU A 107 -0.25 -6.37 20.01
CA GLU A 107 -0.12 -6.19 18.56
C GLU A 107 1.32 -6.39 18.05
N GLY A 108 2.31 -6.20 18.91
CA GLY A 108 3.72 -6.44 18.60
C GLY A 108 4.29 -5.48 17.56
N VAL A 109 3.85 -4.23 17.58
CA VAL A 109 4.27 -3.17 16.65
C VAL A 109 5.15 -2.13 17.35
N ARG A 110 6.05 -1.49 16.60
CA ARG A 110 6.81 -0.34 17.08
C ARG A 110 6.42 0.90 16.25
N VAL A 111 5.92 1.92 16.93
CA VAL A 111 5.46 3.18 16.31
C VAL A 111 6.31 4.32 16.82
N VAL A 112 7.16 4.87 15.97
CA VAL A 112 8.09 5.96 16.31
C VAL A 112 7.41 7.32 16.04
N PRO A 113 7.39 8.24 17.02
CA PRO A 113 6.77 9.55 16.79
C PRO A 113 7.49 10.36 15.68
N PRO A 114 6.78 11.07 14.82
CA PRO A 114 5.34 11.22 14.71
C PRO A 114 4.72 10.33 13.60
N ALA A 115 4.94 9.01 13.62
CA ALA A 115 4.28 8.12 12.67
C ALA A 115 2.75 8.22 12.80
N VAL A 116 2.05 8.32 11.67
CA VAL A 116 0.59 8.45 11.60
C VAL A 116 0.01 7.25 10.85
N VAL A 117 -0.93 6.57 11.46
CA VAL A 117 -1.72 5.50 10.84
C VAL A 117 -3.20 5.82 10.98
N ARG A 118 -3.92 5.87 9.86
CA ARG A 118 -5.37 6.04 9.87
C ARG A 118 -6.07 4.74 10.24
N ARG A 119 -7.18 4.81 11.02
CA ARG A 119 -8.07 3.66 11.26
C ARG A 119 -8.52 3.06 9.91
N GLY A 120 -8.62 1.74 9.84
CA GLY A 120 -8.89 1.00 8.60
C GLY A 120 -7.63 0.63 7.84
N ALA A 121 -6.43 0.99 8.33
CA ALA A 121 -5.18 0.43 7.86
C ALA A 121 -4.73 -0.72 8.78
N HIS A 122 -4.35 -1.84 8.21
CA HIS A 122 -3.80 -2.98 8.96
C HIS A 122 -2.30 -2.91 9.08
N ILE A 123 -1.79 -3.04 10.29
CA ILE A 123 -0.36 -3.15 10.60
C ILE A 123 -0.14 -4.49 11.31
N SER A 124 0.61 -5.38 10.66
CA SER A 124 0.89 -6.71 11.20
C SER A 124 1.96 -6.69 12.30
N ARG A 125 2.14 -7.84 12.98
CA ARG A 125 3.16 -7.98 14.03
C ARG A 125 4.57 -7.73 13.49
N ASN A 126 5.45 -7.33 14.41
CA ASN A 126 6.87 -7.06 14.11
C ASN A 126 7.12 -5.96 13.06
N VAL A 127 6.09 -5.19 12.71
CA VAL A 127 6.25 -4.00 11.87
C VAL A 127 6.87 -2.88 12.68
N VAL A 128 7.80 -2.18 12.05
CA VAL A 128 8.37 -0.94 12.56
C VAL A 128 7.93 0.22 11.67
N LEU A 129 7.23 1.18 12.27
CA LEU A 129 6.88 2.44 11.63
C LEU A 129 7.82 3.52 12.18
N MET A 130 8.78 3.95 11.40
CA MET A 130 9.50 5.20 11.66
C MET A 130 8.54 6.38 11.42
N PRO A 131 8.90 7.65 11.67
CA PRO A 131 8.06 8.78 11.32
C PRO A 131 7.58 8.68 9.86
N SER A 132 6.36 8.25 9.66
CA SER A 132 5.81 7.83 8.36
C SER A 132 4.30 7.99 8.34
N TYR A 133 3.67 7.77 7.18
CA TYR A 133 2.23 7.86 7.05
C TYR A 133 1.65 6.62 6.38
N VAL A 134 0.63 6.02 7.00
CA VAL A 134 -0.11 4.88 6.45
C VAL A 134 -1.60 5.25 6.34
N ASN A 135 -2.11 5.23 5.13
CA ASN A 135 -3.48 5.66 4.84
C ASN A 135 -4.49 4.51 4.99
N ILE A 136 -5.77 4.89 5.09
CA ILE A 136 -6.92 3.98 5.24
C ILE A 136 -6.96 2.92 4.12
N GLY A 137 -7.35 1.70 4.45
CA GLY A 137 -7.43 0.57 3.53
C GLY A 137 -6.09 -0.08 3.20
N ALA A 138 -4.96 0.53 3.60
CA ALA A 138 -3.64 -0.05 3.42
C ALA A 138 -3.43 -1.29 4.30
N HIS A 139 -2.61 -2.21 3.81
CA HIS A 139 -2.16 -3.39 4.56
C HIS A 139 -0.63 -3.44 4.58
N VAL A 140 -0.04 -3.55 5.77
CA VAL A 140 1.41 -3.69 5.95
C VAL A 140 1.69 -5.05 6.61
N GLY A 141 2.37 -5.93 5.90
CA GLY A 141 2.67 -7.29 6.29
C GLY A 141 3.75 -7.41 7.37
N GLU A 142 3.78 -8.57 8.01
CA GLU A 142 4.65 -8.87 9.15
C GLU A 142 6.14 -8.62 8.85
N GLY A 143 6.87 -8.10 9.85
CA GLY A 143 8.31 -7.87 9.78
C GLY A 143 8.74 -6.72 8.85
N THR A 144 7.77 -6.00 8.27
CA THR A 144 8.04 -4.87 7.35
C THR A 144 8.50 -3.63 8.13
N MET A 145 9.44 -2.89 7.53
CA MET A 145 9.82 -1.56 7.98
C MET A 145 9.29 -0.50 7.02
N VAL A 146 8.55 0.46 7.56
CA VAL A 146 8.16 1.70 6.88
C VAL A 146 9.07 2.81 7.45
N ASP A 147 10.11 3.15 6.71
CA ASP A 147 11.17 4.03 7.20
C ASP A 147 10.77 5.52 7.15
N THR A 148 11.68 6.37 7.61
CA THR A 148 11.46 7.80 7.87
C THR A 148 10.94 8.54 6.65
N TRP A 149 9.78 9.20 6.82
CA TRP A 149 9.04 9.94 5.80
C TRP A 149 8.57 9.12 4.59
N ALA A 150 8.54 7.79 4.72
CA ALA A 150 7.84 6.98 3.74
C ALA A 150 6.32 7.10 3.90
N THR A 151 5.61 6.90 2.79
CA THR A 151 4.14 6.93 2.74
C THR A 151 3.60 5.64 2.14
N VAL A 152 2.53 5.12 2.74
CA VAL A 152 1.74 4.01 2.20
C VAL A 152 0.35 4.55 1.89
N GLY A 153 0.05 4.69 0.61
CA GLY A 153 -1.19 5.29 0.11
C GLY A 153 -2.43 4.44 0.39
N SER A 154 -3.59 5.04 0.18
CA SER A 154 -4.88 4.37 0.42
C SER A 154 -4.97 3.05 -0.32
N CYS A 155 -5.38 2.00 0.38
CA CYS A 155 -5.59 0.66 -0.18
C CYS A 155 -4.32 -0.07 -0.67
N ALA A 156 -3.12 0.53 -0.58
CA ALA A 156 -1.88 -0.12 -0.97
C ALA A 156 -1.63 -1.39 -0.15
N GLN A 157 -1.08 -2.42 -0.81
CA GLN A 157 -0.85 -3.73 -0.20
C GLN A 157 0.65 -4.00 -0.12
N ILE A 158 1.19 -3.98 1.10
CA ILE A 158 2.60 -4.26 1.37
C ILE A 158 2.72 -5.65 1.99
N GLY A 159 3.57 -6.48 1.42
CA GLY A 159 3.85 -7.84 1.87
C GLY A 159 4.66 -7.91 3.16
N ARG A 160 5.14 -9.11 3.47
CA ARG A 160 5.97 -9.41 4.64
C ARG A 160 7.45 -9.12 4.36
N ASN A 161 8.18 -8.74 5.42
CA ASN A 161 9.63 -8.51 5.36
C ASN A 161 10.04 -7.52 4.26
N VAL A 162 9.18 -6.54 3.98
CA VAL A 162 9.46 -5.47 3.03
C VAL A 162 10.21 -4.35 3.74
N HIS A 163 11.17 -3.73 3.05
CA HIS A 163 11.79 -2.50 3.51
C HIS A 163 11.41 -1.36 2.56
N LEU A 164 10.57 -0.44 3.05
CA LEU A 164 10.31 0.84 2.41
C LEU A 164 11.30 1.85 2.99
N SER A 165 12.35 2.20 2.24
CA SER A 165 13.41 3.09 2.72
C SER A 165 12.94 4.54 2.88
N GLY A 166 13.78 5.39 3.46
CA GLY A 166 13.42 6.76 3.76
C GLY A 166 12.87 7.55 2.59
N GLY A 167 11.70 8.16 2.79
CA GLY A 167 11.01 8.97 1.81
C GLY A 167 10.45 8.21 0.61
N VAL A 168 10.27 6.90 0.69
CA VAL A 168 9.56 6.11 -0.33
C VAL A 168 8.10 6.51 -0.37
N GLY A 169 7.55 6.70 -1.59
CA GLY A 169 6.13 6.88 -1.82
C GLY A 169 5.50 5.66 -2.46
N ILE A 170 4.57 5.02 -1.74
CA ILE A 170 3.69 4.01 -2.32
C ILE A 170 2.33 4.64 -2.58
N GLY A 171 1.97 4.78 -3.84
CA GLY A 171 0.75 5.44 -4.26
C GLY A 171 -0.51 4.71 -3.82
N GLY A 172 -1.53 5.49 -3.49
CA GLY A 172 -2.86 4.98 -3.19
C GLY A 172 -3.72 4.89 -4.45
N VAL A 173 -4.51 3.83 -4.57
CA VAL A 173 -5.50 3.66 -5.63
C VAL A 173 -6.85 3.32 -4.99
N LEU A 174 -7.51 4.35 -4.45
CA LEU A 174 -8.87 4.23 -3.93
C LEU A 174 -9.88 4.29 -5.07
N GLU A 175 -9.68 5.19 -6.00
CA GLU A 175 -10.46 5.36 -7.23
C GLU A 175 -9.55 5.27 -8.45
N PRO A 176 -10.05 4.70 -9.57
CA PRO A 176 -11.34 4.04 -9.73
C PRO A 176 -11.43 2.71 -8.98
N LEU A 177 -12.66 2.28 -8.62
CA LEU A 177 -12.91 1.12 -7.76
C LEU A 177 -12.31 -0.18 -8.26
N GLN A 178 -12.44 -0.43 -9.57
CA GLN A 178 -11.96 -1.65 -10.24
C GLN A 178 -10.43 -1.68 -10.39
N ALA A 179 -9.74 -0.54 -10.28
CA ALA A 179 -8.30 -0.52 -10.45
C ALA A 179 -7.58 -1.27 -9.31
N SER A 180 -6.58 -2.05 -9.66
CA SER A 180 -5.72 -2.71 -8.68
C SER A 180 -5.03 -1.67 -7.81
N PRO A 181 -4.97 -1.85 -6.48
CA PRO A 181 -4.10 -1.01 -5.66
C PRO A 181 -2.63 -1.26 -6.00
N THR A 182 -1.76 -0.34 -5.59
CA THR A 182 -0.32 -0.56 -5.65
C THR A 182 0.06 -1.70 -4.70
N ILE A 183 0.85 -2.65 -5.20
CA ILE A 183 1.20 -3.88 -4.49
C ILE A 183 2.70 -4.04 -4.45
N ILE A 184 3.24 -4.22 -3.25
CA ILE A 184 4.62 -4.63 -3.01
C ILE A 184 4.55 -6.01 -2.37
N GLU A 185 4.98 -7.05 -3.07
CA GLU A 185 4.94 -8.42 -2.54
C GLU A 185 6.04 -8.66 -1.48
N ASP A 186 6.05 -9.87 -0.92
CA ASP A 186 6.93 -10.23 0.18
C ASP A 186 8.41 -10.04 -0.16
N ASN A 187 9.22 -9.76 0.86
CA ASN A 187 10.67 -9.71 0.76
C ASN A 187 11.24 -8.65 -0.22
N CYS A 188 10.48 -7.63 -0.60
CA CYS A 188 10.97 -6.55 -1.46
C CYS A 188 11.80 -5.52 -0.69
N PHE A 189 12.73 -4.89 -1.39
CA PHE A 189 13.44 -3.69 -0.93
C PHE A 189 13.15 -2.54 -1.88
N ILE A 190 12.60 -1.44 -1.35
CA ILE A 190 12.32 -0.23 -2.11
C ILE A 190 13.28 0.87 -1.63
N GLY A 191 14.21 1.25 -2.49
CA GLY A 191 15.27 2.20 -2.19
C GLY A 191 14.74 3.62 -1.93
N ALA A 192 15.50 4.39 -1.16
CA ALA A 192 15.11 5.72 -0.70
C ALA A 192 14.64 6.64 -1.84
N ARG A 193 13.58 7.42 -1.58
CA ARG A 193 13.00 8.37 -2.53
C ARG A 193 12.48 7.74 -3.83
N SER A 194 12.22 6.43 -3.84
CA SER A 194 11.51 5.79 -4.96
C SER A 194 10.01 5.97 -4.83
N GLU A 195 9.32 6.02 -5.98
CA GLU A 195 7.86 6.11 -6.07
C GLU A 195 7.33 4.90 -6.83
N VAL A 196 6.40 4.15 -6.24
CA VAL A 196 5.67 3.06 -6.90
C VAL A 196 4.18 3.38 -6.80
N VAL A 197 3.56 3.69 -7.92
CA VAL A 197 2.22 4.30 -7.95
C VAL A 197 1.30 3.63 -8.97
N GLU A 198 0.05 4.08 -9.04
CA GLU A 198 -0.93 3.73 -10.09
C GLU A 198 -1.22 2.22 -10.22
N GLY A 199 -1.16 1.48 -9.12
CA GLY A 199 -1.48 0.05 -9.14
C GLY A 199 -0.38 -0.84 -9.72
N VAL A 200 0.84 -0.36 -9.81
CA VAL A 200 2.02 -1.18 -10.17
C VAL A 200 2.18 -2.30 -9.16
N VAL A 201 2.53 -3.48 -9.65
CA VAL A 201 2.87 -4.65 -8.84
C VAL A 201 4.37 -4.85 -8.84
N VAL A 202 4.99 -4.82 -7.67
CA VAL A 202 6.37 -5.23 -7.45
C VAL A 202 6.36 -6.63 -6.86
N GLU A 203 6.81 -7.61 -7.64
CA GLU A 203 6.76 -9.02 -7.26
C GLU A 203 7.83 -9.39 -6.24
N GLU A 204 7.62 -10.54 -5.60
CA GLU A 204 8.41 -11.04 -4.48
C GLU A 204 9.92 -10.93 -4.71
N GLY A 205 10.60 -10.44 -3.69
CA GLY A 205 12.05 -10.40 -3.70
C GLY A 205 12.68 -9.34 -4.60
N ALA A 206 11.92 -8.50 -5.27
CA ALA A 206 12.49 -7.43 -6.10
C ALA A 206 13.22 -6.37 -5.25
N VAL A 207 14.27 -5.80 -5.82
CA VAL A 207 15.10 -4.76 -5.23
C VAL A 207 15.09 -3.55 -6.15
N LEU A 208 14.52 -2.45 -5.70
CA LEU A 208 14.59 -1.16 -6.38
C LEU A 208 15.69 -0.33 -5.71
N SER A 209 16.61 0.21 -6.50
CA SER A 209 17.58 1.18 -5.98
C SER A 209 16.91 2.50 -5.64
N MET A 210 17.64 3.41 -5.02
CA MET A 210 17.11 4.75 -4.72
C MET A 210 16.71 5.50 -6.00
N GLY A 211 15.63 6.30 -5.91
CA GLY A 211 15.19 7.19 -6.99
C GLY A 211 14.56 6.48 -8.20
N VAL A 212 14.01 5.28 -8.03
CA VAL A 212 13.24 4.60 -9.09
C VAL A 212 11.79 5.07 -9.04
N TYR A 213 11.29 5.63 -10.15
CA TYR A 213 9.90 6.10 -10.29
C TYR A 213 9.15 5.20 -11.25
N VAL A 214 8.11 4.49 -10.76
CA VAL A 214 7.34 3.54 -11.55
C VAL A 214 5.83 3.79 -11.39
N GLY A 215 5.21 4.19 -12.49
CA GLY A 215 3.75 4.22 -12.67
C GLY A 215 3.34 3.32 -13.86
N GLN A 216 2.05 3.28 -14.18
CA GLN A 216 1.53 2.43 -15.26
C GLN A 216 2.11 2.76 -16.64
N SER A 217 2.47 4.01 -16.88
CA SER A 217 3.06 4.47 -18.16
C SER A 217 4.59 4.46 -18.16
N THR A 218 5.23 4.14 -17.03
CA THR A 218 6.69 4.08 -16.94
C THR A 218 7.21 2.87 -17.69
N ARG A 219 8.14 3.09 -18.62
CA ARG A 219 8.83 2.00 -19.33
C ARG A 219 9.74 1.26 -18.36
N ILE A 220 9.60 -0.06 -18.31
CA ILE A 220 10.44 -0.97 -17.53
C ILE A 220 11.27 -1.75 -18.55
N TYR A 221 12.53 -1.34 -18.72
CA TYR A 221 13.45 -1.94 -19.68
C TYR A 221 14.25 -3.07 -19.04
N ASP A 222 14.13 -4.26 -19.60
CA ASP A 222 14.90 -5.44 -19.20
C ASP A 222 16.13 -5.54 -20.10
N ARG A 223 17.33 -5.22 -19.57
CA ARG A 223 18.55 -5.20 -20.37
C ARG A 223 19.04 -6.59 -20.81
N GLU A 224 18.64 -7.66 -20.07
CA GLU A 224 19.03 -9.03 -20.43
C GLU A 224 18.21 -9.57 -21.59
N ARG A 225 16.94 -9.09 -21.72
CA ARG A 225 16.00 -9.56 -22.74
C ARG A 225 15.83 -8.58 -23.90
N ASP A 226 16.33 -7.35 -23.73
CA ASP A 226 16.09 -6.23 -24.65
C ASP A 226 14.59 -5.96 -24.88
N GLU A 227 13.79 -6.01 -23.78
CA GLU A 227 12.35 -5.86 -23.81
C GLU A 227 11.88 -4.71 -22.94
N VAL A 228 10.77 -4.08 -23.34
CA VAL A 228 10.08 -3.05 -22.54
C VAL A 228 8.74 -3.61 -22.07
N SER A 229 8.49 -3.51 -20.77
CA SER A 229 7.22 -3.86 -20.13
C SER A 229 6.68 -2.70 -19.30
N TYR A 230 5.45 -2.86 -18.75
CA TYR A 230 4.75 -1.84 -17.98
C TYR A 230 4.00 -2.45 -16.80
N GLY A 231 3.78 -1.64 -15.76
CA GLY A 231 2.88 -1.94 -14.65
C GLY A 231 3.31 -3.06 -13.71
N ARG A 232 4.45 -3.74 -13.99
CA ARG A 232 4.89 -4.89 -13.17
C ARG A 232 6.41 -5.00 -13.14
N ILE A 233 6.98 -5.05 -11.95
CA ILE A 233 8.39 -5.42 -11.71
C ILE A 233 8.44 -6.92 -11.37
N PRO A 234 9.13 -7.75 -12.17
CA PRO A 234 9.14 -9.21 -11.95
C PRO A 234 9.89 -9.60 -10.67
N ALA A 235 9.56 -10.80 -10.17
CA ALA A 235 10.18 -11.37 -8.99
C ALA A 235 11.71 -11.41 -9.09
N GLY A 236 12.37 -11.06 -7.98
CA GLY A 236 13.84 -11.04 -7.87
C GLY A 236 14.54 -10.01 -8.75
N ALA A 237 13.83 -9.16 -9.50
CA ALA A 237 14.46 -8.13 -10.33
C ALA A 237 15.22 -7.09 -9.50
N VAL A 238 16.44 -6.75 -9.93
CA VAL A 238 17.21 -5.61 -9.43
C VAL A 238 17.03 -4.47 -10.43
N VAL A 239 16.45 -3.37 -9.94
CA VAL A 239 16.00 -2.26 -10.77
C VAL A 239 16.70 -0.97 -10.37
N VAL A 240 17.17 -0.22 -11.36
CA VAL A 240 17.81 1.08 -11.20
C VAL A 240 17.10 2.14 -12.05
N PRO A 241 17.21 3.43 -11.70
CA PRO A 241 16.71 4.48 -12.58
C PRO A 241 17.56 4.56 -13.85
N GLY A 242 16.92 4.87 -14.96
CA GLY A 242 17.59 5.05 -16.24
C GLY A 242 16.83 6.00 -17.16
N THR A 243 17.32 6.11 -18.38
CA THR A 243 16.67 6.87 -19.46
C THR A 243 16.67 6.07 -20.74
N LEU A 244 15.57 6.12 -21.48
CA LEU A 244 15.49 5.62 -22.85
C LEU A 244 15.31 6.80 -23.81
N PRO A 245 15.99 6.81 -24.97
CA PRO A 245 15.85 7.89 -25.93
C PRO A 245 14.41 7.96 -26.45
N ALA A 246 13.96 9.17 -26.72
CA ALA A 246 12.75 9.37 -27.50
C ALA A 246 12.97 8.93 -28.95
N ALA A 247 11.89 8.57 -29.67
CA ALA A 247 11.97 8.09 -31.04
C ALA A 247 12.69 9.05 -32.01
N ASN A 248 12.63 10.35 -31.72
CA ASN A 248 13.31 11.38 -32.50
C ASN A 248 14.75 11.71 -32.05
N GLY A 249 15.24 11.04 -31.01
CA GLY A 249 16.59 11.21 -30.44
C GLY A 249 16.87 12.57 -29.77
N LYS A 250 15.87 13.45 -29.66
CA LYS A 250 16.09 14.82 -29.15
C LYS A 250 16.09 14.94 -27.62
N TYR A 251 15.57 13.96 -26.92
CA TYR A 251 15.54 13.92 -25.45
C TYR A 251 15.47 12.47 -24.94
N GLY A 252 15.77 12.26 -23.65
CA GLY A 252 15.55 11.00 -22.96
C GLY A 252 14.31 11.06 -22.09
N LEU A 253 13.63 9.94 -21.95
CA LEU A 253 12.54 9.77 -20.99
C LEU A 253 13.00 8.88 -19.86
N ALA A 254 12.69 9.24 -18.62
CA ALA A 254 12.95 8.41 -17.46
C ALA A 254 12.31 7.02 -17.63
N CYS A 255 13.03 6.00 -17.19
CA CYS A 255 12.56 4.62 -17.17
C CYS A 255 13.12 3.87 -15.96
N ALA A 256 12.55 2.73 -15.65
CA ALA A 256 13.12 1.76 -14.74
C ALA A 256 13.92 0.73 -15.55
N VAL A 257 15.13 0.38 -15.12
CA VAL A 257 15.97 -0.60 -15.83
C VAL A 257 16.18 -1.82 -14.95
N ILE A 258 15.73 -2.98 -15.40
CA ILE A 258 16.08 -4.26 -14.79
C ILE A 258 17.49 -4.60 -15.25
N VAL A 259 18.45 -4.56 -14.31
CA VAL A 259 19.86 -4.80 -14.60
C VAL A 259 20.28 -6.25 -14.39
N LYS A 260 19.56 -6.98 -13.55
CA LYS A 260 19.75 -8.42 -13.30
C LYS A 260 18.57 -8.99 -12.53
N ARG A 261 18.54 -10.30 -12.38
CA ARG A 261 17.64 -11.01 -11.45
C ARG A 261 18.46 -11.80 -10.45
N VAL A 262 17.96 -11.89 -9.23
CA VAL A 262 18.58 -12.67 -8.15
C VAL A 262 17.56 -13.64 -7.57
N ASP A 263 17.99 -14.87 -7.35
CA ASP A 263 17.17 -15.85 -6.65
C ASP A 263 17.22 -15.65 -5.12
N ALA A 264 16.34 -16.32 -4.41
CA ALA A 264 16.23 -16.21 -2.96
C ALA A 264 17.51 -16.67 -2.23
N GLN A 265 18.26 -17.64 -2.80
CA GLN A 265 19.49 -18.13 -2.19
C GLN A 265 20.63 -17.12 -2.30
N THR A 266 20.78 -16.51 -3.47
CA THR A 266 21.76 -15.44 -3.71
C THR A 266 21.44 -14.23 -2.83
N ARG A 267 20.18 -13.87 -2.73
CA ARG A 267 19.74 -12.75 -1.91
C ARG A 267 19.99 -12.94 -0.42
N ALA A 268 19.82 -14.16 0.10
CA ALA A 268 20.10 -14.48 1.50
C ALA A 268 21.60 -14.40 1.85
N LYS A 269 22.48 -14.55 0.85
CA LYS A 269 23.94 -14.54 1.03
C LYS A 269 24.58 -13.19 0.76
N VAL A 270 23.94 -12.35 -0.03
CA VAL A 270 24.49 -11.08 -0.53
C VAL A 270 23.72 -9.92 0.04
N GLY A 271 24.41 -8.97 0.65
CA GLY A 271 23.78 -7.76 1.16
C GLY A 271 23.16 -6.92 0.05
N ILE A 272 22.02 -6.24 0.33
CA ILE A 272 21.32 -5.40 -0.65
C ILE A 272 22.25 -4.36 -1.29
N ASN A 273 23.15 -3.77 -0.51
CA ASN A 273 24.13 -2.81 -1.02
C ASN A 273 25.11 -3.42 -2.04
N GLU A 274 25.45 -4.68 -1.87
CA GLU A 274 26.32 -5.41 -2.80
C GLU A 274 25.57 -5.75 -4.09
N LEU A 275 24.29 -6.12 -3.99
CA LEU A 275 23.43 -6.31 -5.17
C LEU A 275 23.31 -5.04 -6.02
N LEU A 276 23.32 -3.88 -5.40
CA LEU A 276 23.21 -2.59 -6.08
C LEU A 276 24.55 -2.06 -6.61
N ARG A 277 25.69 -2.55 -6.12
CA ARG A 277 27.04 -2.11 -6.59
C ARG A 277 27.48 -2.78 -7.87
N SER A 278 27.09 -4.02 -8.13
CA SER A 278 27.52 -4.79 -9.30
C SER A 278 26.48 -4.68 -10.43
N THR A 279 26.27 -3.48 -10.95
CA THR A 279 25.30 -3.21 -12.02
C THR A 279 25.90 -3.13 -13.42
N ASP A 280 27.23 -3.20 -13.55
CA ASP A 280 27.96 -3.19 -14.82
C ASP A 280 28.08 -4.57 -15.45
#